data_03ca29154ebfab490229d2bd9aa53867
#
_entry.id   03ca29154ebfab490229d2bd9aa53867
#
_cell.length_a   1.000
_cell.length_b   1.000
_cell.length_c   1.000
_cell.angle_alpha   90.00
_cell.angle_beta   90.00
_cell.angle_gamma   90.00
#
_symmetry.space_group_name_H-M   'P 1'
#
loop_
_entity.id
_entity.type
_entity.pdbx_description
1 polymer ?
#
loop_
_entity_poly.entity_id
_entity_poly.type
_entity_poly.pdbx_seq_one_letter_code
_entity_poly.pdbx_strand_id
1 'polypeptide(L)'
;MKKFVTSSILAACMACALVGCSGQEEKDNTLVIYSPNSEGLIEAVIPAFEEETGIKVELQQVGTGESIKKLEAEKDDPVADVMFGGQNSHYLTNKDLFEEYVGENDDLVIEEYQNKSGIASSYTLDGSCLIVNTNLIGDIKVESYEDLLNPELKGKIATADPSNSSSAFAQLTNILLAKGGYESDEAWKFVEDLFKNIDGKVLSSSSSVYKSVADGEMVVGLSYEDPCVTLEKDGAPVKVVYPSEGTVYLPANAGIIKNA
;
A
#
# COMPACT_ATOMS: atom_id res chain seq x y z
N MET A 1 56.14 43.68 -51.72
CA MET A 1 57.24 43.19 -50.84
C MET A 1 56.69 43.24 -49.39
N LYS A 2 56.31 42.12 -48.86
CA LYS A 2 57.02 41.34 -47.79
C LYS A 2 57.38 42.26 -46.61
N LYS A 3 56.98 42.13 -45.37
CA LYS A 3 56.98 41.01 -44.49
C LYS A 3 56.56 41.48 -43.06
N PHE A 4 55.97 40.60 -42.28
CA PHE A 4 56.04 40.47 -40.82
C PHE A 4 55.42 41.59 -39.92
N VAL A 5 54.24 41.34 -39.42
CA VAL A 5 53.98 41.48 -37.96
C VAL A 5 53.14 40.28 -37.52
N THR A 6 53.80 39.27 -37.10
CA THR A 6 53.25 38.18 -36.30
C THR A 6 53.79 38.35 -34.90
N SER A 7 53.02 37.93 -33.93
CA SER A 7 53.40 37.77 -32.49
C SER A 7 53.19 38.96 -31.56
N SER A 8 51.99 39.14 -31.06
CA SER A 8 51.74 39.72 -29.73
C SER A 8 50.28 39.68 -29.29
N ILE A 9 49.51 38.66 -29.68
CA ILE A 9 48.12 38.43 -29.16
C ILE A 9 47.98 36.97 -28.74
N LEU A 10 48.83 36.52 -27.82
CA LEU A 10 48.71 35.14 -27.25
C LEU A 10 49.04 35.11 -25.74
N ALA A 11 48.85 36.18 -25.03
CA ALA A 11 49.15 36.23 -23.59
C ALA A 11 48.05 36.84 -22.72
N ALA A 12 46.84 37.04 -23.23
CA ALA A 12 45.76 37.67 -22.45
C ALA A 12 44.49 36.78 -22.25
N CYS A 13 44.53 35.51 -22.67
CA CYS A 13 43.35 34.62 -22.57
C CYS A 13 43.53 33.46 -21.55
N MET A 14 44.47 33.54 -20.60
CA MET A 14 44.73 32.45 -19.64
C MET A 14 44.58 32.84 -18.17
N ALA A 15 43.72 33.87 -17.89
CA ALA A 15 43.48 34.33 -16.50
C ALA A 15 42.01 34.38 -16.10
N CYS A 16 41.10 33.77 -16.87
CA CYS A 16 39.64 33.74 -16.50
C CYS A 16 39.02 32.34 -16.39
N ALA A 17 39.82 31.33 -16.02
CA ALA A 17 39.32 29.96 -15.87
C ALA A 17 39.55 29.39 -14.46
N LEU A 18 39.33 30.19 -13.41
CA LEU A 18 39.25 29.73 -12.03
C LEU A 18 38.18 30.48 -11.25
N VAL A 19 37.01 30.72 -11.86
CA VAL A 19 35.78 30.81 -11.09
C VAL A 19 35.29 29.37 -10.97
N GLY A 20 35.77 28.69 -9.95
CA GLY A 20 35.21 27.45 -9.51
C GLY A 20 33.73 27.69 -9.20
N CYS A 21 32.86 27.14 -10.03
CA CYS A 21 31.52 26.80 -9.60
C CYS A 21 31.71 25.85 -8.40
N SER A 22 31.69 26.40 -7.18
CA SER A 22 31.19 25.67 -6.03
C SER A 22 29.68 25.49 -6.31
N GLY A 23 29.35 24.55 -7.20
CA GLY A 23 28.04 23.96 -7.20
C GLY A 23 27.93 23.34 -5.80
N GLN A 24 27.21 23.98 -4.91
CA GLN A 24 26.52 23.29 -3.87
C GLN A 24 25.72 22.25 -4.65
N GLU A 25 26.07 20.97 -4.51
CA GLU A 25 25.13 19.89 -4.78
C GLU A 25 23.95 20.26 -3.89
N GLU A 26 22.86 20.77 -4.50
CA GLU A 26 21.55 20.73 -3.84
C GLU A 26 21.40 19.26 -3.48
N LYS A 27 21.50 18.95 -2.20
CA LYS A 27 21.12 17.65 -1.69
C LYS A 27 19.71 17.46 -2.23
N ASP A 28 19.53 16.41 -3.02
CA ASP A 28 18.23 16.03 -3.53
C ASP A 28 17.32 15.86 -2.31
N ASN A 29 16.40 16.83 -2.12
CA ASN A 29 15.50 16.85 -0.97
C ASN A 29 14.23 16.07 -1.34
N THR A 30 14.43 14.88 -1.90
CA THR A 30 13.38 13.99 -2.37
C THR A 30 13.38 12.73 -1.53
N LEU A 31 12.18 12.29 -1.14
CA LEU A 31 11.90 11.05 -0.43
C LEU A 31 11.15 10.11 -1.36
N VAL A 32 11.71 8.96 -1.66
CA VAL A 32 11.07 7.92 -2.48
C VAL A 32 10.27 6.98 -1.59
N ILE A 33 8.97 6.85 -1.89
CA ILE A 33 8.05 6.04 -1.08
C ILE A 33 7.43 4.93 -1.91
N TYR A 34 7.48 3.68 -1.42
CA TYR A 34 6.66 2.57 -1.91
C TYR A 34 5.41 2.44 -1.05
N SER A 35 4.22 2.47 -1.66
CA SER A 35 2.96 2.45 -0.91
C SER A 35 1.85 1.67 -1.59
N PRO A 36 1.17 0.76 -0.86
CA PRO A 36 -0.06 0.10 -1.28
C PRO A 36 -1.33 0.86 -0.84
N ASN A 37 -1.19 2.02 -0.21
CA ASN A 37 -2.31 2.77 0.38
C ASN A 37 -3.31 3.25 -0.68
N SER A 38 -4.53 3.54 -0.23
CA SER A 38 -5.59 4.15 -1.05
C SER A 38 -5.19 5.54 -1.55
N GLU A 39 -5.76 5.93 -2.69
CA GLU A 39 -5.56 7.28 -3.25
C GLU A 39 -5.95 8.36 -2.23
N GLY A 40 -7.11 8.20 -1.55
CA GLY A 40 -7.59 9.16 -0.56
C GLY A 40 -6.63 9.38 0.61
N LEU A 41 -6.01 8.31 1.13
CA LEU A 41 -5.00 8.44 2.19
C LEU A 41 -3.72 9.12 1.67
N ILE A 42 -3.27 8.76 0.49
CA ILE A 42 -2.09 9.37 -0.16
C ILE A 42 -2.31 10.87 -0.38
N GLU A 43 -3.45 11.25 -0.96
CA GLU A 43 -3.80 12.65 -1.22
C GLU A 43 -3.95 13.49 0.05
N ALA A 44 -4.32 12.87 1.17
CA ALA A 44 -4.40 13.54 2.46
C ALA A 44 -3.02 13.73 3.12
N VAL A 45 -2.15 12.72 3.05
CA VAL A 45 -0.90 12.68 3.84
C VAL A 45 0.27 13.30 3.10
N ILE A 46 0.48 12.95 1.82
CA ILE A 46 1.69 13.37 1.10
C ILE A 46 1.78 14.91 0.93
N PRO A 47 0.72 15.62 0.49
CA PRO A 47 0.80 17.08 0.37
C PRO A 47 1.04 17.77 1.72
N ALA A 48 0.42 17.28 2.80
CA ALA A 48 0.62 17.83 4.14
C ALA A 48 2.06 17.62 4.62
N PHE A 49 2.66 16.46 4.37
CA PHE A 49 4.05 16.17 4.67
C PHE A 49 5.00 17.09 3.88
N GLU A 50 4.77 17.26 2.57
CA GLU A 50 5.57 18.14 1.73
C GLU A 50 5.48 19.61 2.18
N GLU A 51 4.28 20.08 2.57
CA GLU A 51 4.05 21.42 3.08
C GLU A 51 4.79 21.66 4.41
N GLU A 52 4.72 20.70 5.32
CA GLU A 52 5.31 20.82 6.66
C GLU A 52 6.85 20.71 6.63
N THR A 53 7.39 19.81 5.80
CA THR A 53 8.83 19.49 5.82
C THR A 53 9.64 20.17 4.73
N GLY A 54 8.99 20.58 3.63
CA GLY A 54 9.65 21.02 2.41
C GLY A 54 10.35 19.92 1.63
N ILE A 55 10.21 18.64 2.05
CA ILE A 55 10.74 17.46 1.36
C ILE A 55 9.76 17.08 0.25
N LYS A 56 10.28 16.82 -0.96
CA LYS A 56 9.46 16.33 -2.08
C LYS A 56 9.30 14.82 -1.99
N VAL A 57 8.13 14.33 -2.35
CA VAL A 57 7.84 12.89 -2.35
C VAL A 57 7.72 12.37 -3.78
N GLU A 58 8.54 11.36 -4.09
CA GLU A 58 8.37 10.52 -5.27
C GLU A 58 7.66 9.22 -4.85
N LEU A 59 6.37 9.13 -5.20
CA LEU A 59 5.53 8.01 -4.80
C LEU A 59 5.49 6.94 -5.90
N GLN A 60 5.77 5.69 -5.52
CA GLN A 60 5.46 4.52 -6.33
C GLN A 60 4.32 3.73 -5.66
N GLN A 61 3.13 3.81 -6.25
CA GLN A 61 1.98 3.02 -5.79
C GLN A 61 2.09 1.58 -6.29
N VAL A 62 2.38 0.66 -5.38
CA VAL A 62 2.55 -0.77 -5.66
C VAL A 62 1.97 -1.60 -4.52
N GLY A 63 1.52 -2.83 -4.81
CA GLY A 63 0.99 -3.72 -3.78
C GLY A 63 2.04 -4.10 -2.72
N THR A 64 1.60 -4.47 -1.51
CA THR A 64 2.49 -4.80 -0.39
C THR A 64 3.51 -5.87 -0.76
N GLY A 65 3.08 -6.98 -1.38
CA GLY A 65 3.99 -8.05 -1.77
C GLY A 65 4.95 -7.65 -2.90
N GLU A 66 4.54 -6.76 -3.78
CA GLU A 66 5.42 -6.18 -4.80
C GLU A 66 6.46 -5.24 -4.17
N SER A 67 6.05 -4.40 -3.21
CA SER A 67 6.97 -3.55 -2.44
C SER A 67 8.09 -4.39 -1.80
N ILE A 68 7.74 -5.46 -1.09
CA ILE A 68 8.73 -6.34 -0.45
C ILE A 68 9.67 -6.97 -1.49
N LYS A 69 9.15 -7.48 -2.61
CA LYS A 69 10.00 -8.06 -3.67
C LYS A 69 10.97 -7.03 -4.28
N LYS A 70 10.51 -5.79 -4.46
CA LYS A 70 11.39 -4.69 -4.92
C LYS A 70 12.47 -4.41 -3.90
N LEU A 71 12.13 -4.24 -2.63
CA LEU A 71 13.09 -4.00 -1.54
C LEU A 71 14.12 -5.13 -1.42
N GLU A 72 13.70 -6.39 -1.54
CA GLU A 72 14.63 -7.53 -1.58
C GLU A 72 15.61 -7.47 -2.76
N ALA A 73 15.13 -7.07 -3.94
CA ALA A 73 15.96 -6.94 -5.13
C ALA A 73 16.91 -5.75 -5.07
N GLU A 74 16.54 -4.69 -4.36
CA GLU A 74 17.23 -3.41 -4.24
C GLU A 74 18.06 -3.31 -2.94
N LYS A 75 18.14 -4.35 -2.11
CA LYS A 75 18.73 -4.32 -0.74
C LYS A 75 20.17 -3.83 -0.66
N ASP A 76 20.96 -4.01 -1.74
CA ASP A 76 22.36 -3.62 -1.79
C ASP A 76 22.54 -2.18 -2.35
N ASP A 77 21.50 -1.61 -2.99
CA ASP A 77 21.44 -0.26 -3.53
C ASP A 77 19.96 0.19 -3.53
N PRO A 78 19.43 0.60 -2.37
CA PRO A 78 18.00 0.93 -2.21
C PRO A 78 17.58 2.10 -3.10
N VAL A 79 16.43 1.96 -3.75
CA VAL A 79 15.80 3.01 -4.54
C VAL A 79 14.79 3.80 -3.71
N ALA A 80 14.10 3.13 -2.81
CA ALA A 80 13.11 3.78 -1.94
C ALA A 80 13.66 4.00 -0.53
N ASP A 81 13.23 5.08 0.10
CA ASP A 81 13.59 5.46 1.47
C ASP A 81 12.61 4.90 2.51
N VAL A 82 11.34 4.82 2.13
CA VAL A 82 10.24 4.44 3.05
C VAL A 82 9.29 3.46 2.38
N MET A 83 8.90 2.43 3.09
CA MET A 83 7.70 1.66 2.80
C MET A 83 6.57 2.22 3.67
N PHE A 84 5.51 2.77 3.03
CA PHE A 84 4.36 3.38 3.67
C PHE A 84 3.11 2.55 3.41
N GLY A 85 2.82 1.61 4.28
CA GLY A 85 1.70 0.67 4.19
C GLY A 85 2.10 -0.77 4.48
N GLY A 86 1.12 -1.66 4.48
CA GLY A 86 1.30 -3.05 4.86
C GLY A 86 1.17 -3.29 6.37
N GLN A 87 0.98 -4.56 6.73
CA GLN A 87 0.79 -4.99 8.11
C GLN A 87 2.13 -5.27 8.79
N ASN A 88 2.16 -5.22 10.11
CA ASN A 88 3.35 -5.48 10.93
C ASN A 88 4.04 -6.82 10.59
N SER A 89 3.29 -7.85 10.22
CA SER A 89 3.84 -9.15 9.81
C SER A 89 4.79 -9.07 8.62
N HIS A 90 4.55 -8.16 7.66
CA HIS A 90 5.43 -7.96 6.50
C HIS A 90 6.80 -7.42 6.92
N TYR A 91 6.82 -6.49 7.87
CA TYR A 91 8.06 -5.92 8.43
C TYR A 91 8.82 -6.95 9.25
N LEU A 92 8.14 -7.66 10.15
CA LEU A 92 8.77 -8.67 11.01
C LEU A 92 9.37 -9.85 10.22
N THR A 93 8.69 -10.28 9.15
CA THR A 93 9.19 -11.37 8.30
C THR A 93 10.41 -10.93 7.48
N ASN A 94 10.49 -9.64 7.14
CA ASN A 94 11.54 -9.06 6.29
C ASN A 94 12.36 -8.00 7.05
N LYS A 95 12.57 -8.20 8.35
CA LYS A 95 13.20 -7.21 9.24
C LYS A 95 14.57 -6.70 8.78
N ASP A 96 15.31 -7.51 8.04
CA ASP A 96 16.63 -7.16 7.55
C ASP A 96 16.61 -6.09 6.44
N LEU A 97 15.42 -5.76 5.90
CA LEU A 97 15.20 -4.70 4.91
C LEU A 97 14.93 -3.33 5.54
N PHE A 98 14.74 -3.25 6.87
CA PHE A 98 14.31 -2.03 7.54
C PHE A 98 15.32 -1.57 8.60
N GLU A 99 15.42 -0.25 8.76
CA GLU A 99 16.19 0.37 9.84
C GLU A 99 15.44 0.31 11.18
N GLU A 100 16.21 0.27 12.28
CA GLU A 100 15.65 0.43 13.60
C GLU A 100 15.32 1.91 13.85
N TYR A 101 14.03 2.21 13.98
CA TYR A 101 13.53 3.54 14.27
C TYR A 101 12.19 3.47 15.02
N VAL A 102 12.08 4.21 16.10
CA VAL A 102 10.82 4.44 16.83
C VAL A 102 10.55 5.94 16.84
N GLY A 103 9.40 6.34 16.28
CA GLY A 103 9.01 7.75 16.21
C GLY A 103 8.81 8.37 17.59
N GLU A 104 9.06 9.69 17.71
CA GLU A 104 8.91 10.42 18.96
C GLU A 104 7.47 10.40 19.51
N ASN A 105 6.48 10.24 18.65
CA ASN A 105 5.06 10.19 18.99
C ASN A 105 4.50 8.75 19.15
N ASP A 106 5.36 7.73 19.24
CA ASP A 106 4.91 6.35 19.36
C ASP A 106 4.09 6.11 20.64
N ASP A 107 4.37 6.88 21.70
CA ASP A 107 3.61 6.85 22.97
C ASP A 107 2.17 7.36 22.85
N LEU A 108 1.83 8.09 21.78
CA LEU A 108 0.46 8.51 21.45
C LEU A 108 -0.35 7.41 20.73
N VAL A 109 0.34 6.40 20.21
CA VAL A 109 -0.32 5.23 19.62
C VAL A 109 -0.90 4.37 20.72
N ILE A 110 -2.07 3.74 20.47
CA ILE A 110 -2.68 2.76 21.38
C ILE A 110 -1.63 1.71 21.77
N GLU A 111 -1.43 1.44 23.03
CA GLU A 111 -0.35 0.62 23.60
C GLU A 111 -0.17 -0.73 22.88
N GLU A 112 -1.26 -1.34 22.46
CA GLU A 112 -1.26 -2.62 21.73
C GLU A 112 -0.52 -2.52 20.37
N TYR A 113 -0.62 -1.36 19.72
CA TYR A 113 -0.13 -1.11 18.35
C TYR A 113 1.14 -0.27 18.29
N GLN A 114 1.75 0.08 19.43
CA GLN A 114 3.04 0.77 19.48
C GLN A 114 4.14 -0.04 18.81
N ASN A 115 5.15 0.65 18.32
CA ASN A 115 6.29 0.06 17.64
C ASN A 115 7.20 -0.77 18.56
N LYS A 116 6.71 -1.93 19.01
CA LYS A 116 7.47 -2.87 19.86
C LYS A 116 8.54 -3.60 19.07
N SER A 117 8.48 -3.59 17.76
CA SER A 117 9.47 -4.23 16.87
C SER A 117 10.72 -3.40 16.66
N GLY A 118 10.63 -2.11 16.87
CA GLY A 118 11.69 -1.14 16.56
C GLY A 118 11.79 -0.75 15.08
N ILE A 119 11.03 -1.37 14.16
CA ILE A 119 11.19 -1.21 12.70
C ILE A 119 9.91 -0.80 11.96
N ALA A 120 8.74 -0.83 12.63
CA ALA A 120 7.46 -0.59 11.99
C ALA A 120 6.56 0.27 12.89
N SER A 121 6.28 1.50 12.46
CA SER A 121 5.41 2.45 13.17
C SER A 121 3.99 2.36 12.64
N SER A 122 3.03 2.11 13.50
CA SER A 122 1.61 2.06 13.17
C SER A 122 1.05 3.48 13.01
N TYR A 123 0.20 3.71 11.99
CA TYR A 123 -0.40 5.01 11.74
C TYR A 123 -1.93 4.99 11.58
N THR A 124 -2.52 3.84 11.29
CA THR A 124 -3.98 3.66 11.20
C THR A 124 -4.37 2.23 11.52
N LEU A 125 -5.66 2.02 11.82
CA LEU A 125 -6.28 0.70 11.92
C LEU A 125 -7.23 0.53 10.74
N ASP A 126 -7.07 -0.57 10.02
CA ASP A 126 -7.91 -0.94 8.88
C ASP A 126 -8.79 -2.14 9.21
N GLY A 127 -10.10 -1.98 9.03
CA GLY A 127 -11.08 -3.04 9.17
C GLY A 127 -11.27 -3.84 7.88
N SER A 128 -11.37 -5.16 7.98
CA SER A 128 -11.80 -5.99 6.85
C SER A 128 -13.32 -5.81 6.61
N CYS A 129 -13.74 -5.60 5.38
CA CYS A 129 -15.16 -5.50 5.04
C CYS A 129 -15.48 -6.13 3.69
N LEU A 130 -16.77 -6.32 3.42
CA LEU A 130 -17.27 -6.61 2.09
C LEU A 130 -17.81 -5.30 1.50
N ILE A 131 -17.56 -5.08 0.22
CA ILE A 131 -18.19 -4.03 -0.57
C ILE A 131 -19.19 -4.68 -1.51
N VAL A 132 -20.42 -4.16 -1.55
CA VAL A 132 -21.53 -4.73 -2.32
C VAL A 132 -22.11 -3.67 -3.24
N ASN A 133 -22.22 -3.95 -4.54
CA ASN A 133 -22.87 -3.05 -5.49
C ASN A 133 -24.41 -3.13 -5.33
N THR A 134 -25.01 -2.01 -4.92
CA THR A 134 -26.45 -1.93 -4.61
C THR A 134 -27.36 -2.02 -5.81
N ASN A 135 -26.85 -1.72 -7.02
CA ASN A 135 -27.61 -1.82 -8.25
C ASN A 135 -27.62 -3.24 -8.82
N LEU A 136 -26.60 -4.06 -8.48
CA LEU A 136 -26.42 -5.39 -9.08
C LEU A 136 -26.80 -6.54 -8.16
N ILE A 137 -26.83 -6.32 -6.84
CA ILE A 137 -27.08 -7.37 -5.84
C ILE A 137 -28.50 -7.95 -5.90
N GLY A 138 -29.47 -7.17 -6.36
CA GLY A 138 -30.87 -7.58 -6.40
C GLY A 138 -31.40 -7.96 -5.01
N ASP A 139 -32.08 -9.11 -4.93
CA ASP A 139 -32.65 -9.65 -3.69
C ASP A 139 -31.67 -10.54 -2.89
N ILE A 140 -30.43 -10.68 -3.35
CA ILE A 140 -29.43 -11.52 -2.69
C ILE A 140 -28.98 -10.83 -1.39
N LYS A 141 -29.06 -11.57 -0.28
CA LYS A 141 -28.59 -11.12 1.01
C LYS A 141 -27.08 -11.38 1.13
N VAL A 142 -26.32 -10.38 1.58
CA VAL A 142 -24.89 -10.48 1.92
C VAL A 142 -24.69 -9.79 3.26
N GLU A 143 -24.60 -10.58 4.34
CA GLU A 143 -24.38 -10.12 5.72
C GLU A 143 -23.29 -10.94 6.42
N SER A 144 -22.85 -12.04 5.80
CA SER A 144 -21.91 -13.00 6.37
C SER A 144 -20.96 -13.51 5.27
N TYR A 145 -19.86 -14.14 5.67
CA TYR A 145 -19.01 -14.87 4.73
C TYR A 145 -19.75 -16.07 4.11
N GLU A 146 -20.66 -16.71 4.87
CA GLU A 146 -21.46 -17.84 4.37
C GLU A 146 -22.32 -17.43 3.15
N ASP A 147 -22.85 -16.22 3.13
CA ASP A 147 -23.66 -15.72 2.03
C ASP A 147 -22.88 -15.63 0.70
N LEU A 148 -21.53 -15.55 0.77
CA LEU A 148 -20.67 -15.55 -0.41
C LEU A 148 -20.61 -16.89 -1.14
N LEU A 149 -21.08 -17.98 -0.52
CA LEU A 149 -21.22 -19.28 -1.16
C LEU A 149 -22.50 -19.41 -1.98
N ASN A 150 -23.35 -18.38 -2.01
CA ASN A 150 -24.57 -18.38 -2.86
C ASN A 150 -24.18 -18.61 -4.32
N PRO A 151 -24.72 -19.65 -5.01
CA PRO A 151 -24.39 -19.95 -6.40
C PRO A 151 -24.73 -18.82 -7.38
N GLU A 152 -25.67 -17.94 -7.05
CA GLU A 152 -26.01 -16.77 -7.87
C GLU A 152 -24.91 -15.72 -7.90
N LEU A 153 -23.97 -15.75 -6.93
CA LEU A 153 -22.79 -14.90 -6.87
C LEU A 153 -21.58 -15.50 -7.60
N LYS A 154 -21.71 -16.70 -8.18
CA LYS A 154 -20.58 -17.35 -8.86
C LYS A 154 -20.02 -16.47 -9.99
N GLY A 155 -18.71 -16.22 -9.96
CA GLY A 155 -17.99 -15.35 -10.90
C GLY A 155 -18.32 -13.86 -10.78
N LYS A 156 -19.04 -13.45 -9.71
CA LYS A 156 -19.43 -12.06 -9.43
C LYS A 156 -18.80 -11.50 -8.16
N ILE A 157 -17.93 -12.27 -7.51
CA ILE A 157 -17.20 -11.89 -6.32
C ILE A 157 -15.74 -11.61 -6.72
N ALA A 158 -15.19 -10.47 -6.33
CA ALA A 158 -13.79 -10.13 -6.51
C ALA A 158 -13.02 -10.24 -5.19
N THR A 159 -11.78 -10.71 -5.27
CA THR A 159 -10.77 -10.61 -4.21
C THR A 159 -9.42 -10.28 -4.82
N ALA A 160 -8.46 -9.84 -4.01
CA ALA A 160 -7.08 -9.74 -4.45
C ALA A 160 -6.29 -11.00 -4.04
N ASP A 161 -5.09 -11.15 -4.61
CA ASP A 161 -4.17 -12.22 -4.23
C ASP A 161 -3.61 -11.97 -2.83
N PRO A 162 -3.86 -12.86 -1.84
CA PRO A 162 -3.34 -12.70 -0.48
C PRO A 162 -1.81 -12.66 -0.38
N SER A 163 -1.09 -13.18 -1.38
CA SER A 163 0.38 -13.12 -1.41
C SER A 163 0.94 -11.76 -1.81
N ASN A 164 0.10 -10.91 -2.42
CA ASN A 164 0.50 -9.61 -2.94
C ASN A 164 -0.23 -8.43 -2.27
N SER A 165 -1.36 -8.68 -1.61
CA SER A 165 -2.22 -7.68 -1.00
C SER A 165 -2.39 -7.94 0.50
N SER A 166 -1.99 -6.98 1.34
CA SER A 166 -2.16 -7.06 2.80
C SER A 166 -3.63 -7.12 3.21
N SER A 167 -4.53 -6.38 2.54
CA SER A 167 -5.96 -6.44 2.83
C SER A 167 -6.58 -7.77 2.42
N ALA A 168 -6.15 -8.38 1.30
CA ALA A 168 -6.60 -9.72 0.93
C ALA A 168 -6.07 -10.79 1.90
N PHE A 169 -4.85 -10.62 2.41
CA PHE A 169 -4.32 -11.47 3.48
C PHE A 169 -5.13 -11.32 4.78
N ALA A 170 -5.50 -10.09 5.14
CA ALA A 170 -6.38 -9.83 6.28
C ALA A 170 -7.75 -10.47 6.09
N GLN A 171 -8.35 -10.42 4.91
CA GLN A 171 -9.60 -11.10 4.59
C GLN A 171 -9.49 -12.61 4.74
N LEU A 172 -8.43 -13.23 4.21
CA LEU A 172 -8.18 -14.67 4.37
C LEU A 172 -8.05 -15.03 5.85
N THR A 173 -7.26 -14.26 6.60
CA THR A 173 -7.07 -14.42 8.05
C THR A 173 -8.41 -14.34 8.79
N ASN A 174 -9.23 -13.35 8.46
CA ASN A 174 -10.53 -13.16 9.10
C ASN A 174 -11.48 -14.33 8.81
N ILE A 175 -11.55 -14.80 7.56
CA ILE A 175 -12.34 -15.97 7.17
C ILE A 175 -11.90 -17.22 7.95
N LEU A 176 -10.60 -17.48 8.01
CA LEU A 176 -10.06 -18.64 8.73
C LEU A 176 -10.42 -18.59 10.23
N LEU A 177 -10.26 -17.43 10.86
CA LEU A 177 -10.64 -17.24 12.26
C LEU A 177 -12.15 -17.45 12.47
N ALA A 178 -12.97 -16.88 11.60
CA ALA A 178 -14.43 -17.00 11.66
C ALA A 178 -14.93 -18.46 11.48
N LYS A 179 -14.16 -19.28 10.77
CA LYS A 179 -14.53 -20.67 10.45
C LYS A 179 -13.78 -21.73 11.28
N GLY A 180 -13.10 -21.34 12.37
CA GLY A 180 -12.51 -22.29 13.32
C GLY A 180 -11.00 -22.21 13.48
N GLY A 181 -10.33 -21.28 12.81
CA GLY A 181 -8.90 -21.01 12.95
C GLY A 181 -8.02 -21.55 11.84
N TYR A 182 -6.74 -21.20 11.92
CA TYR A 182 -5.76 -21.45 10.84
C TYR A 182 -5.44 -22.93 10.60
N GLU A 183 -5.62 -23.78 11.62
CA GLU A 183 -5.35 -25.22 11.57
C GLU A 183 -6.61 -26.05 11.32
N SER A 184 -7.78 -25.39 11.13
CA SER A 184 -9.05 -26.07 10.92
C SER A 184 -9.21 -26.50 9.47
N ASP A 185 -9.36 -27.79 9.24
CA ASP A 185 -9.68 -28.36 7.91
C ASP A 185 -11.01 -27.80 7.37
N GLU A 186 -11.98 -27.54 8.25
CA GLU A 186 -13.28 -26.95 7.92
C GLU A 186 -13.13 -25.50 7.44
N ALA A 187 -12.28 -24.70 8.09
CA ALA A 187 -11.99 -23.35 7.68
C ALA A 187 -11.33 -23.30 6.28
N TRP A 188 -10.35 -24.15 6.04
CA TRP A 188 -9.71 -24.25 4.71
C TRP A 188 -10.66 -24.80 3.65
N LYS A 189 -11.54 -25.71 4.02
CA LYS A 189 -12.59 -26.19 3.10
C LYS A 189 -13.54 -25.06 2.69
N PHE A 190 -13.92 -24.22 3.65
CA PHE A 190 -14.73 -23.02 3.34
C PHE A 190 -14.01 -22.08 2.37
N VAL A 191 -12.72 -21.79 2.61
CA VAL A 191 -11.89 -20.98 1.71
C VAL A 191 -11.84 -21.58 0.31
N GLU A 192 -11.63 -22.90 0.20
CA GLU A 192 -11.63 -23.60 -1.09
C GLU A 192 -12.98 -23.42 -1.83
N ASP A 193 -14.11 -23.55 -1.13
CA ASP A 193 -15.43 -23.43 -1.74
C ASP A 193 -15.74 -21.96 -2.11
N LEU A 194 -15.29 -21.01 -1.29
CA LEU A 194 -15.38 -19.58 -1.62
C LEU A 194 -14.57 -19.26 -2.90
N PHE A 195 -13.34 -19.73 -3.01
CA PHE A 195 -12.53 -19.51 -4.21
C PHE A 195 -13.10 -20.20 -5.47
N LYS A 196 -13.81 -21.34 -5.33
CA LYS A 196 -14.59 -21.92 -6.43
C LYS A 196 -15.74 -21.01 -6.86
N ASN A 197 -16.38 -20.32 -5.90
CA ASN A 197 -17.46 -19.37 -6.20
C ASN A 197 -16.94 -18.04 -6.77
N ILE A 198 -15.78 -17.58 -6.35
CA ILE A 198 -15.04 -16.44 -6.95
C ILE A 198 -14.74 -16.71 -8.44
N ASP A 199 -14.51 -17.97 -8.82
CA ASP A 199 -14.36 -18.42 -10.21
C ASP A 199 -13.28 -17.65 -10.99
N GLY A 200 -12.10 -17.50 -10.37
CA GLY A 200 -10.92 -16.86 -10.98
C GLY A 200 -10.89 -15.33 -10.96
N LYS A 201 -11.83 -14.68 -10.28
CA LYS A 201 -11.83 -13.20 -10.11
C LYS A 201 -10.88 -12.77 -8.99
N VAL A 202 -9.62 -13.20 -9.08
CA VAL A 202 -8.52 -12.79 -8.22
C VAL A 202 -7.76 -11.68 -8.94
N LEU A 203 -7.86 -10.46 -8.40
CA LEU A 203 -7.31 -9.25 -9.01
C LEU A 203 -5.90 -8.95 -8.47
N SER A 204 -5.17 -8.09 -9.15
CA SER A 204 -3.77 -7.79 -8.82
C SER A 204 -3.59 -6.96 -7.56
N SER A 205 -4.60 -6.16 -7.17
CA SER A 205 -4.53 -5.25 -6.03
C SER A 205 -5.87 -5.08 -5.34
N SER A 206 -5.85 -4.65 -4.08
CA SER A 206 -7.06 -4.29 -3.34
C SER A 206 -7.82 -3.11 -3.97
N SER A 207 -7.11 -2.15 -4.57
CA SER A 207 -7.75 -1.05 -5.27
C SER A 207 -8.56 -1.51 -6.48
N SER A 208 -8.07 -2.50 -7.21
CA SER A 208 -8.84 -3.12 -8.30
C SER A 208 -10.12 -3.78 -7.80
N VAL A 209 -10.12 -4.36 -6.59
CA VAL A 209 -11.30 -5.02 -6.01
C VAL A 209 -12.43 -4.02 -5.77
N TYR A 210 -12.22 -2.99 -4.95
CA TYR A 210 -13.29 -2.07 -4.62
C TYR A 210 -13.72 -1.21 -5.82
N LYS A 211 -12.79 -0.85 -6.71
CA LYS A 211 -13.11 -0.12 -7.95
C LYS A 211 -13.98 -0.97 -8.87
N SER A 212 -13.67 -2.26 -9.09
CA SER A 212 -14.49 -3.14 -9.94
C SER A 212 -15.94 -3.30 -9.44
N VAL A 213 -16.14 -3.23 -8.12
CA VAL A 213 -17.49 -3.25 -7.54
C VAL A 213 -18.19 -1.89 -7.73
N ALA A 214 -17.50 -0.78 -7.47
CA ALA A 214 -18.07 0.56 -7.65
C ALA A 214 -18.44 0.82 -9.12
N ASP A 215 -17.62 0.38 -10.06
CA ASP A 215 -17.82 0.52 -11.50
C ASP A 215 -18.88 -0.45 -12.06
N GLY A 216 -19.40 -1.38 -11.24
CA GLY A 216 -20.43 -2.34 -11.64
C GLY A 216 -19.92 -3.54 -12.45
N GLU A 217 -18.64 -3.81 -12.42
CA GLU A 217 -18.05 -5.02 -13.04
C GLU A 217 -18.24 -6.25 -12.16
N MET A 218 -18.24 -6.06 -10.82
CA MET A 218 -18.44 -7.08 -9.81
C MET A 218 -19.61 -6.73 -8.91
N VAL A 219 -20.24 -7.75 -8.32
CA VAL A 219 -21.38 -7.57 -7.39
C VAL A 219 -20.89 -7.41 -5.97
N VAL A 220 -19.88 -8.20 -5.57
CA VAL A 220 -19.30 -8.20 -4.23
C VAL A 220 -17.78 -8.17 -4.33
N GLY A 221 -17.12 -7.49 -3.38
CA GLY A 221 -15.68 -7.50 -3.22
C GLY A 221 -15.27 -7.77 -1.77
N LEU A 222 -14.23 -8.59 -1.59
CA LEU A 222 -13.56 -8.75 -0.30
C LEU A 222 -12.51 -7.64 -0.19
N SER A 223 -12.72 -6.66 0.68
CA SER A 223 -11.95 -5.42 0.70
C SER A 223 -11.64 -4.95 2.13
N TYR A 224 -11.31 -3.68 2.28
CA TYR A 224 -11.02 -3.02 3.55
C TYR A 224 -11.76 -1.69 3.63
N GLU A 225 -11.91 -1.19 4.87
CA GLU A 225 -12.89 -0.18 5.24
C GLU A 225 -12.69 1.17 4.57
N ASP A 226 -11.49 1.75 4.63
CA ASP A 226 -11.19 3.13 4.23
C ASP A 226 -11.75 3.51 2.83
N PRO A 227 -11.31 2.88 1.72
CA PRO A 227 -11.81 3.28 0.41
C PRO A 227 -13.28 2.89 0.17
N CYS A 228 -13.76 1.81 0.81
CA CYS A 228 -15.15 1.37 0.65
C CYS A 228 -16.12 2.35 1.29
N VAL A 229 -15.81 2.83 2.50
CA VAL A 229 -16.61 3.86 3.20
C VAL A 229 -16.55 5.19 2.47
N THR A 230 -15.38 5.54 1.92
CA THR A 230 -15.24 6.77 1.11
C THR A 230 -16.13 6.70 -0.12
N LEU A 231 -16.09 5.60 -0.89
CA LEU A 231 -16.97 5.41 -2.05
C LEU A 231 -18.46 5.48 -1.70
N GLU A 232 -18.87 4.85 -0.58
CA GLU A 232 -20.27 4.89 -0.12
C GLU A 232 -20.68 6.33 0.26
N LYS A 233 -19.84 7.08 0.97
CA LYS A 233 -20.08 8.48 1.34
C LYS A 233 -20.13 9.41 0.13
N ASP A 234 -19.33 9.14 -0.89
CA ASP A 234 -19.29 9.92 -2.13
C ASP A 234 -20.45 9.59 -3.07
N GLY A 235 -21.33 8.68 -2.69
CA GLY A 235 -22.57 8.35 -3.41
C GLY A 235 -22.39 7.32 -4.53
N ALA A 236 -21.29 6.58 -4.55
CA ALA A 236 -21.18 5.42 -5.43
C ALA A 236 -22.28 4.39 -5.09
N PRO A 237 -22.75 3.59 -6.06
CA PRO A 237 -23.82 2.61 -5.83
C PRO A 237 -23.29 1.38 -5.08
N VAL A 238 -22.68 1.61 -3.93
CA VAL A 238 -22.08 0.56 -3.09
C VAL A 238 -22.55 0.66 -1.65
N LYS A 239 -22.44 -0.45 -0.93
CA LYS A 239 -22.69 -0.56 0.50
C LYS A 239 -21.54 -1.32 1.15
N VAL A 240 -21.06 -0.81 2.28
CA VAL A 240 -20.11 -1.51 3.14
C VAL A 240 -20.86 -2.49 4.03
N VAL A 241 -20.37 -3.73 4.12
CA VAL A 241 -20.93 -4.78 4.96
C VAL A 241 -19.79 -5.37 5.83
N TYR A 242 -20.00 -5.36 7.14
CA TYR A 242 -19.14 -6.08 8.06
C TYR A 242 -19.74 -7.46 8.29
N PRO A 243 -18.97 -8.54 8.02
CA PRO A 243 -19.49 -9.90 8.20
C PRO A 243 -19.98 -10.15 9.62
N SER A 244 -21.12 -10.81 9.74
CA SER A 244 -21.75 -11.11 11.07
C SER A 244 -20.88 -12.00 11.95
N GLU A 245 -19.96 -12.75 11.38
CA GLU A 245 -18.96 -13.56 12.10
C GLU A 245 -17.90 -12.72 12.81
N GLY A 246 -17.78 -11.45 12.46
CA GLY A 246 -16.82 -10.51 13.01
C GLY A 246 -15.83 -10.00 11.97
N THR A 247 -15.12 -8.94 12.34
CA THR A 247 -14.13 -8.27 11.51
C THR A 247 -12.83 -8.08 12.26
N VAL A 248 -11.71 -8.37 11.61
CA VAL A 248 -10.39 -8.00 12.11
C VAL A 248 -10.07 -6.56 11.79
N TYR A 249 -9.48 -5.87 12.77
CA TYR A 249 -8.84 -4.57 12.60
C TYR A 249 -7.34 -4.75 12.76
N LEU A 250 -6.58 -4.39 11.75
CA LEU A 250 -5.13 -4.55 11.74
C LEU A 250 -4.46 -3.21 11.49
N PRO A 251 -3.33 -2.92 12.18
CA PRO A 251 -2.59 -1.70 11.95
C PRO A 251 -1.91 -1.73 10.57
N ALA A 252 -2.01 -0.62 9.85
CA ALA A 252 -1.10 -0.33 8.76
C ALA A 252 0.15 0.37 9.31
N ASN A 253 1.30 0.08 8.74
CA ASN A 253 2.59 0.48 9.28
C ASN A 253 3.44 1.20 8.23
N ALA A 254 4.39 2.00 8.71
CA ALA A 254 5.45 2.58 7.93
C ALA A 254 6.81 2.17 8.51
N GLY A 255 7.81 1.98 7.65
CA GLY A 255 9.17 1.65 8.05
C GLY A 255 10.20 2.29 7.13
N ILE A 256 11.33 2.69 7.71
CA ILE A 256 12.47 3.24 6.99
C ILE A 256 13.25 2.08 6.38
N ILE A 257 13.63 2.23 5.11
CA ILE A 257 14.38 1.20 4.39
C ILE A 257 15.85 1.28 4.79
N LYS A 258 16.46 0.14 4.97
CA LYS A 258 17.82 0.02 5.45
C LYS A 258 18.83 0.49 4.40
N ASN A 259 19.78 1.34 4.79
CA ASN A 259 20.83 1.93 3.94
C ASN A 259 20.30 2.83 2.79
N ALA A 260 19.06 3.30 2.85
CA ALA A 260 18.51 4.25 1.87
C ALA A 260 19.08 5.66 2.04
#